data_b0e722746de45433d3270dc3f39c5595
#
_entry.id   b0e722746de45433d3270dc3f39c5595
#
_cell.length_a   1.000
_cell.length_b   1.000
_cell.length_c   1.000
_cell.angle_alpha   90.00
_cell.angle_beta   90.00
_cell.angle_gamma   90.00
#
_symmetry.space_group_name_H-M   'P 1'
#
loop_
_entity.id
_entity.type
_entity.pdbx_description
1 polymer ?
#
loop_
_entity_poly.entity_id
_entity_poly.type
_entity_poly.pdbx_seq_one_letter_code
_entity_poly.pdbx_strand_id
1 'polypeptide(L)'
;TNPMVMAYMIDEYNTINRVSSIGTFTGKPVSLGGSLFRTEATGYGAFVITKLLSEKIGKSPKSTTVAVQGLGNVGHYLAKFLYEEGYKIVAVSDVDGAIYDPNGLDIPKIYNSLENAPKGTSVCSNQISTGATVINNEELLELDVDILLPSAIENVITTENAGKIKAKYIVEAANGPVQADANSILEKNGITI
;
A
#
# COMPACT_ATOMS: atom_id res chain seq x y z
N THR A 1 10.42 -13.78 6.19
CA THR A 1 9.96 -15.06 5.62
C THR A 1 9.33 -14.83 4.24
N ASN A 2 9.55 -15.75 3.32
CA ASN A 2 8.98 -15.74 1.98
C ASN A 2 8.30 -17.09 1.70
N PRO A 3 7.56 -17.27 0.60
CA PRO A 3 6.87 -18.52 0.29
C PRO A 3 7.77 -19.77 0.26
N MET A 4 9.03 -19.62 -0.15
CA MET A 4 10.00 -20.72 -0.16
C MET A 4 10.37 -21.16 1.27
N VAL A 5 10.60 -20.22 2.17
CA VAL A 5 10.85 -20.53 3.59
C VAL A 5 9.64 -21.24 4.20
N MET A 6 8.43 -20.78 3.88
CA MET A 6 7.20 -21.45 4.35
C MET A 6 7.05 -22.86 3.78
N ALA A 7 7.53 -23.08 2.54
CA ALA A 7 7.57 -24.42 1.95
C ALA A 7 8.52 -25.36 2.72
N TYR A 8 9.71 -24.90 3.06
CA TYR A 8 10.64 -25.69 3.88
C TYR A 8 10.07 -26.00 5.27
N MET A 9 9.41 -25.02 5.89
CA MET A 9 8.81 -25.20 7.22
C MET A 9 7.70 -26.27 7.21
N ILE A 10 6.82 -26.28 6.20
CA ILE A 10 5.75 -27.29 6.12
C ILE A 10 6.31 -28.68 5.80
N ASP A 11 7.32 -28.77 4.94
CA ASP A 11 7.98 -30.02 4.57
C ASP A 11 8.64 -30.68 5.80
N GLU A 12 9.44 -29.92 6.54
CA GLU A 12 10.10 -30.40 7.76
C GLU A 12 9.09 -30.78 8.84
N TYR A 13 8.07 -29.95 9.05
CA TYR A 13 7.00 -30.22 10.02
C TYR A 13 6.28 -31.55 9.71
N ASN A 14 5.92 -31.79 8.45
CA ASN A 14 5.25 -33.00 8.02
C ASN A 14 6.16 -34.21 8.17
N THR A 15 7.44 -34.09 7.90
CA THR A 15 8.45 -35.14 8.03
C THR A 15 8.64 -35.57 9.49
N ILE A 16 8.83 -34.59 10.39
CA ILE A 16 9.02 -34.86 11.83
C ILE A 16 7.78 -35.48 12.43
N ASN A 17 6.61 -34.96 12.15
CA ASN A 17 5.35 -35.40 12.74
C ASN A 17 4.69 -36.59 11.99
N ARG A 18 5.24 -36.99 10.84
CA ARG A 18 4.69 -38.01 9.96
C ARG A 18 3.22 -37.80 9.61
N VAL A 19 2.85 -36.53 9.34
CA VAL A 19 1.50 -36.12 8.97
C VAL A 19 1.53 -35.26 7.74
N SER A 20 0.40 -35.11 7.06
CA SER A 20 0.19 -34.11 6.03
C SER A 20 -0.72 -32.99 6.59
N SER A 21 -0.12 -31.93 7.10
CA SER A 21 -0.85 -30.86 7.77
C SER A 21 -0.80 -29.57 6.96
N ILE A 22 -1.72 -29.43 6.01
CA ILE A 22 -1.78 -28.28 5.10
C ILE A 22 -2.10 -26.99 5.85
N GLY A 23 -2.85 -27.04 6.96
CA GLY A 23 -3.31 -25.87 7.70
C GLY A 23 -2.28 -25.23 8.64
N THR A 24 -1.14 -25.88 8.91
CA THR A 24 -0.21 -25.47 9.98
C THR A 24 0.51 -24.14 9.69
N PHE A 25 0.88 -23.90 8.44
CA PHE A 25 1.61 -22.71 8.03
C PHE A 25 0.87 -21.93 6.94
N THR A 26 0.84 -20.60 7.06
CA THR A 26 0.30 -19.70 6.04
C THR A 26 1.40 -19.21 5.08
N GLY A 27 1.02 -18.61 3.95
CA GLY A 27 1.98 -17.99 3.03
C GLY A 27 2.86 -18.97 2.22
N LYS A 28 2.58 -20.27 2.27
CA LYS A 28 3.25 -21.26 1.44
C LYS A 28 2.76 -21.23 -0.01
N PRO A 29 3.53 -21.78 -0.98
CA PRO A 29 3.10 -21.88 -2.38
C PRO A 29 1.77 -22.63 -2.54
N VAL A 30 0.99 -22.23 -3.57
CA VAL A 30 -0.29 -22.89 -3.89
C VAL A 30 -0.13 -24.37 -4.13
N SER A 31 0.97 -24.79 -4.79
CA SER A 31 1.31 -26.21 -5.02
C SER A 31 1.46 -27.04 -3.74
N LEU A 32 1.72 -26.39 -2.61
CA LEU A 32 1.80 -27.02 -1.28
C LEU A 32 0.57 -26.72 -0.41
N GLY A 33 -0.57 -26.43 -1.02
CA GLY A 33 -1.81 -26.12 -0.32
C GLY A 33 -1.90 -24.68 0.18
N GLY A 34 -1.16 -23.76 -0.42
CA GLY A 34 -1.30 -22.32 -0.20
C GLY A 34 -2.61 -21.80 -0.77
N SER A 35 -3.11 -20.71 -0.19
CA SER A 35 -4.36 -20.08 -0.63
C SER A 35 -4.12 -19.26 -1.90
N LEU A 36 -4.96 -19.45 -2.90
CA LEU A 36 -5.08 -18.53 -4.03
C LEU A 36 -5.41 -17.12 -3.50
N PHE A 37 -5.00 -16.09 -4.23
CA PHE A 37 -5.27 -14.69 -3.86
C PHE A 37 -4.60 -14.21 -2.56
N ARG A 38 -3.75 -15.03 -1.89
CA ARG A 38 -3.08 -14.61 -0.64
C ARG A 38 -2.16 -13.41 -0.86
N THR A 39 -1.52 -13.34 -2.02
CA THR A 39 -0.55 -12.28 -2.35
C THR A 39 -1.25 -10.93 -2.46
N GLU A 40 -2.41 -10.90 -3.07
CA GLU A 40 -3.21 -9.70 -3.33
C GLU A 40 -4.14 -9.32 -2.18
N ALA A 41 -4.45 -10.27 -1.30
CA ALA A 41 -5.57 -10.17 -0.35
C ALA A 41 -5.54 -8.93 0.53
N THR A 42 -4.39 -8.53 1.05
CA THR A 42 -4.27 -7.36 1.93
C THR A 42 -4.52 -6.07 1.13
N GLY A 43 -3.89 -5.93 -0.05
CA GLY A 43 -4.11 -4.79 -0.93
C GLY A 43 -5.57 -4.69 -1.40
N TYR A 44 -6.17 -5.85 -1.71
CA TYR A 44 -7.59 -5.90 -2.09
C TYR A 44 -8.52 -5.51 -0.92
N GLY A 45 -8.22 -5.96 0.30
CA GLY A 45 -8.99 -5.57 1.48
C GLY A 45 -8.97 -4.06 1.70
N ALA A 46 -7.79 -3.44 1.63
CA ALA A 46 -7.65 -1.99 1.73
C ALA A 46 -8.39 -1.25 0.59
N PHE A 47 -8.35 -1.78 -0.65
CA PHE A 47 -9.14 -1.28 -1.77
C PHE A 47 -10.65 -1.32 -1.48
N VAL A 48 -11.17 -2.44 -0.96
CA VAL A 48 -12.62 -2.56 -0.61
C VAL A 48 -13.02 -1.52 0.42
N ILE A 49 -12.23 -1.32 1.47
CA ILE A 49 -12.50 -0.29 2.49
C ILE A 49 -12.47 1.10 1.87
N THR A 50 -11.50 1.39 1.02
CA THR A 50 -11.40 2.68 0.30
C THR A 50 -12.62 2.94 -0.57
N LYS A 51 -13.11 1.92 -1.26
CA LYS A 51 -14.32 1.99 -2.10
C LYS A 51 -15.55 2.28 -1.26
N LEU A 52 -15.77 1.52 -0.18
CA LEU A 52 -16.89 1.75 0.74
C LEU A 52 -16.85 3.14 1.38
N LEU A 53 -15.65 3.62 1.74
CA LEU A 53 -15.47 4.98 2.23
C LEU A 53 -15.88 6.01 1.18
N SER A 54 -15.42 5.86 -0.06
CA SER A 54 -15.76 6.78 -1.17
C SER A 54 -17.28 6.83 -1.41
N GLU A 55 -17.94 5.68 -1.39
CA GLU A 55 -19.41 5.59 -1.49
C GLU A 55 -20.09 6.31 -0.32
N LYS A 56 -19.63 6.07 0.91
CA LYS A 56 -20.16 6.68 2.13
C LYS A 56 -20.06 8.22 2.12
N ILE A 57 -18.99 8.77 1.58
CA ILE A 57 -18.78 10.22 1.48
C ILE A 57 -19.34 10.83 0.19
N GLY A 58 -20.01 10.04 -0.66
CA GLY A 58 -20.66 10.50 -1.88
C GLY A 58 -19.70 10.90 -2.99
N LYS A 59 -18.47 10.36 -3.02
CA LYS A 59 -17.48 10.63 -4.06
C LYS A 59 -17.35 9.46 -5.03
N SER A 60 -17.30 9.77 -6.33
CA SER A 60 -16.97 8.76 -7.33
C SER A 60 -15.46 8.49 -7.35
N PRO A 61 -15.00 7.30 -7.80
CA PRO A 61 -13.57 7.01 -7.95
C PRO A 61 -12.82 8.10 -8.73
N LYS A 62 -13.35 8.54 -9.87
CA LYS A 62 -12.72 9.56 -10.73
C LYS A 62 -12.56 10.93 -10.08
N SER A 63 -13.39 11.25 -9.07
CA SER A 63 -13.33 12.52 -8.34
C SER A 63 -12.57 12.42 -7.01
N THR A 64 -12.05 11.23 -6.67
CA THR A 64 -11.34 10.96 -5.43
C THR A 64 -9.84 10.91 -5.68
N THR A 65 -9.11 11.81 -5.03
CA THR A 65 -7.64 11.83 -5.07
C THR A 65 -7.07 10.93 -3.97
N VAL A 66 -6.05 10.15 -4.33
CA VAL A 66 -5.46 9.15 -3.43
C VAL A 66 -3.95 9.24 -3.47
N ALA A 67 -3.30 9.15 -2.31
CA ALA A 67 -1.86 8.98 -2.16
C ALA A 67 -1.57 7.63 -1.48
N VAL A 68 -0.69 6.82 -2.07
CA VAL A 68 -0.30 5.50 -1.56
C VAL A 68 1.15 5.53 -1.11
N GLN A 69 1.38 5.43 0.19
CA GLN A 69 2.74 5.37 0.73
C GLN A 69 3.21 3.92 0.77
N GLY A 70 4.27 3.64 -0.01
CA GLY A 70 4.86 2.32 -0.13
C GLY A 70 4.29 1.48 -1.28
N LEU A 71 5.13 1.06 -2.22
CA LEU A 71 4.81 0.13 -3.31
C LEU A 71 5.36 -1.28 -3.06
N GLY A 72 5.42 -1.71 -1.79
CA GLY A 72 5.62 -3.11 -1.41
C GLY A 72 4.43 -3.98 -1.81
N ASN A 73 4.38 -5.21 -1.31
CA ASN A 73 3.32 -6.16 -1.68
C ASN A 73 1.89 -5.58 -1.50
N VAL A 74 1.62 -4.91 -0.40
CA VAL A 74 0.28 -4.34 -0.11
C VAL A 74 -0.01 -3.16 -1.03
N GLY A 75 0.86 -2.15 -1.05
CA GLY A 75 0.65 -0.92 -1.82
C GLY A 75 0.64 -1.15 -3.32
N HIS A 76 1.42 -2.11 -3.83
CA HIS A 76 1.41 -2.50 -5.23
C HIS A 76 0.00 -2.96 -5.67
N TYR A 77 -0.56 -3.95 -4.99
CA TYR A 77 -1.90 -4.45 -5.36
C TYR A 77 -3.00 -3.44 -5.05
N LEU A 78 -2.89 -2.70 -3.95
CA LEU A 78 -3.83 -1.64 -3.62
C LEU A 78 -3.88 -0.57 -4.73
N ALA A 79 -2.74 -0.04 -5.16
CA ALA A 79 -2.68 0.96 -6.22
C ALA A 79 -3.19 0.40 -7.56
N LYS A 80 -2.89 -0.88 -7.87
CA LYS A 80 -3.43 -1.56 -9.04
C LYS A 80 -4.97 -1.55 -9.04
N PHE A 81 -5.60 -2.05 -7.98
CA PHE A 81 -7.07 -2.15 -7.90
C PHE A 81 -7.73 -0.77 -7.89
N LEU A 82 -7.14 0.21 -7.21
CA LEU A 82 -7.64 1.59 -7.23
C LEU A 82 -7.59 2.19 -8.63
N TYR A 83 -6.50 1.98 -9.36
CA TYR A 83 -6.35 2.47 -10.73
C TYR A 83 -7.37 1.81 -11.67
N GLU A 84 -7.54 0.49 -11.59
CA GLU A 84 -8.50 -0.28 -12.39
C GLU A 84 -9.95 0.17 -12.12
N GLU A 85 -10.31 0.57 -10.90
CA GLU A 85 -11.62 1.14 -10.54
C GLU A 85 -11.77 2.60 -10.98
N GLY A 86 -10.67 3.26 -11.36
CA GLY A 86 -10.66 4.62 -11.89
C GLY A 86 -10.40 5.72 -10.85
N TYR A 87 -9.80 5.39 -9.70
CA TYR A 87 -9.34 6.39 -8.74
C TYR A 87 -8.19 7.22 -9.29
N LYS A 88 -8.15 8.49 -8.88
CA LYS A 88 -7.08 9.41 -9.23
C LYS A 88 -5.92 9.25 -8.24
N ILE A 89 -4.99 8.33 -8.53
CA ILE A 89 -3.78 8.14 -7.72
C ILE A 89 -2.80 9.24 -8.09
N VAL A 90 -2.58 10.19 -7.20
CA VAL A 90 -1.73 11.36 -7.45
C VAL A 90 -0.30 11.17 -6.94
N ALA A 91 -0.07 10.28 -5.98
CA ALA A 91 1.27 9.98 -5.48
C ALA A 91 1.42 8.52 -5.09
N VAL A 92 2.63 7.99 -5.33
CA VAL A 92 3.08 6.69 -4.81
C VAL A 92 4.52 6.82 -4.32
N SER A 93 4.92 6.00 -3.34
CA SER A 93 6.30 6.01 -2.84
C SER A 93 6.90 4.61 -2.68
N ASP A 94 8.20 4.58 -2.56
CA ASP A 94 8.98 3.45 -2.07
C ASP A 94 9.96 3.92 -0.97
N VAL A 95 10.99 3.11 -0.68
CA VAL A 95 11.96 3.41 0.37
C VAL A 95 12.82 4.64 0.08
N ASP A 96 13.03 4.99 -1.18
CA ASP A 96 13.93 6.07 -1.61
C ASP A 96 13.20 7.41 -1.77
N GLY A 97 11.86 7.41 -1.78
CA GLY A 97 11.05 8.62 -1.91
C GLY A 97 9.74 8.39 -2.65
N ALA A 98 9.17 9.44 -3.19
CA ALA A 98 7.87 9.43 -3.83
C ALA A 98 7.86 10.18 -5.16
N ILE A 99 6.86 9.87 -5.99
CA ILE A 99 6.51 10.64 -7.18
C ILE A 99 5.10 11.20 -7.05
N TYR A 100 4.91 12.40 -7.55
CA TYR A 100 3.65 13.14 -7.48
C TYR A 100 3.28 13.74 -8.83
N ASP A 101 2.03 13.52 -9.26
CA ASP A 101 1.39 14.21 -10.37
C ASP A 101 -0.04 14.57 -9.97
N PRO A 102 -0.40 15.87 -9.89
CA PRO A 102 -1.76 16.30 -9.54
C PRO A 102 -2.80 15.88 -10.58
N ASN A 103 -2.38 15.51 -11.79
CA ASN A 103 -3.27 15.01 -12.84
C ASN A 103 -3.58 13.52 -12.72
N GLY A 104 -2.80 12.80 -11.91
CA GLY A 104 -2.89 11.36 -11.70
C GLY A 104 -1.77 10.59 -12.41
N LEU A 105 -1.29 9.56 -11.74
CA LEU A 105 -0.22 8.69 -12.19
C LEU A 105 -0.76 7.54 -13.05
N ASP A 106 -0.01 7.15 -14.08
CA ASP A 106 -0.25 5.95 -14.88
C ASP A 106 0.41 4.74 -14.19
N ILE A 107 -0.33 4.08 -13.30
CA ILE A 107 0.17 2.97 -12.50
C ILE A 107 0.65 1.79 -13.35
N PRO A 108 -0.08 1.33 -14.39
CA PRO A 108 0.43 0.27 -15.28
C PRO A 108 1.76 0.63 -15.93
N LYS A 109 1.95 1.87 -16.37
CA LYS A 109 3.20 2.32 -16.96
C LYS A 109 4.35 2.32 -15.95
N ILE A 110 4.10 2.76 -14.72
CA ILE A 110 5.08 2.73 -13.63
C ILE A 110 5.50 1.28 -13.35
N TYR A 111 4.55 0.36 -13.22
CA TYR A 111 4.82 -1.05 -12.94
C TYR A 111 5.59 -1.73 -14.06
N ASN A 112 5.18 -1.52 -15.29
CA ASN A 112 5.91 -2.05 -16.46
C ASN A 112 7.36 -1.51 -16.50
N SER A 113 7.56 -0.25 -16.17
CA SER A 113 8.91 0.34 -16.11
C SER A 113 9.75 -0.27 -14.98
N LEU A 114 9.17 -0.51 -13.79
CA LEU A 114 9.85 -1.15 -12.66
C LEU A 114 10.20 -2.62 -12.94
N GLU A 115 9.30 -3.37 -13.58
CA GLU A 115 9.52 -4.78 -13.95
C GLU A 115 10.67 -4.93 -14.95
N ASN A 116 10.85 -3.98 -15.87
CA ASN A 116 11.91 -3.98 -16.87
C ASN A 116 13.21 -3.29 -16.41
N ALA A 117 13.21 -2.70 -15.23
CA ALA A 117 14.39 -2.04 -14.66
C ALA A 117 15.24 -3.03 -13.84
N PRO A 118 16.52 -2.71 -13.58
CA PRO A 118 17.35 -3.46 -12.66
C PRO A 118 16.69 -3.59 -11.28
N LYS A 119 16.87 -4.74 -10.60
CA LYS A 119 16.36 -4.93 -9.24
C LYS A 119 16.86 -3.83 -8.31
N GLY A 120 15.95 -3.27 -7.51
CA GLY A 120 16.24 -2.16 -6.60
C GLY A 120 16.12 -0.78 -7.25
N THR A 121 15.63 -0.68 -8.49
CA THR A 121 15.29 0.62 -9.08
C THR A 121 14.13 1.23 -8.34
N SER A 122 14.30 2.47 -7.89
CA SER A 122 13.28 3.26 -7.18
C SER A 122 12.27 3.89 -8.15
N VAL A 123 11.06 4.14 -7.66
CA VAL A 123 10.03 4.93 -8.37
C VAL A 123 10.51 6.34 -8.68
N CYS A 124 11.43 6.88 -7.86
CA CYS A 124 12.03 8.20 -8.02
C CYS A 124 13.07 8.28 -9.14
N SER A 125 13.48 7.15 -9.73
CA SER A 125 14.45 7.19 -10.85
C SER A 125 13.85 7.87 -12.07
N ASN A 126 14.67 8.59 -12.84
CA ASN A 126 14.25 9.29 -14.04
C ASN A 126 13.60 8.38 -15.10
N GLN A 127 13.89 7.08 -15.07
CA GLN A 127 13.30 6.08 -15.96
C GLN A 127 11.85 5.73 -15.57
N ILE A 128 11.51 5.86 -14.31
CA ILE A 128 10.21 5.47 -13.74
C ILE A 128 9.28 6.67 -13.57
N SER A 129 9.79 7.80 -13.10
CA SER A 129 8.99 8.98 -12.74
C SER A 129 8.21 9.60 -13.90
N THR A 130 8.57 9.32 -15.15
CA THR A 130 7.79 9.63 -16.37
C THR A 130 7.18 11.03 -16.44
N GLY A 131 7.88 12.03 -15.90
CA GLY A 131 7.44 13.43 -15.87
C GLY A 131 6.70 13.85 -14.59
N ALA A 132 6.47 12.94 -13.66
CA ALA A 132 5.99 13.27 -12.32
C ALA A 132 7.07 14.00 -11.51
N THR A 133 6.66 14.82 -10.56
CA THR A 133 7.57 15.49 -9.63
C THR A 133 8.07 14.50 -8.59
N VAL A 134 9.40 14.43 -8.40
CA VAL A 134 9.98 13.66 -7.30
C VAL A 134 9.86 14.46 -6.01
N ILE A 135 9.33 13.83 -4.97
CA ILE A 135 9.17 14.38 -3.61
C ILE A 135 9.70 13.37 -2.59
N ASN A 136 9.88 13.78 -1.35
CA ASN A 136 10.26 12.85 -0.28
C ASN A 136 9.03 12.14 0.34
N ASN A 137 9.27 11.14 1.18
CA ASN A 137 8.19 10.37 1.81
C ASN A 137 7.35 11.18 2.79
N GLU A 138 7.95 12.15 3.47
CA GLU A 138 7.27 13.06 4.38
C GLU A 138 6.33 13.98 3.60
N GLU A 139 6.78 14.53 2.49
CA GLU A 139 5.95 15.38 1.62
C GLU A 139 4.75 14.61 1.05
N LEU A 140 4.90 13.31 0.75
CA LEU A 140 3.76 12.48 0.32
C LEU A 140 2.69 12.40 1.40
N LEU A 141 3.07 12.19 2.66
CA LEU A 141 2.12 12.10 3.77
C LEU A 141 1.36 13.44 3.99
N GLU A 142 1.99 14.56 3.67
CA GLU A 142 1.45 15.91 3.85
C GLU A 142 0.66 16.44 2.63
N LEU A 143 0.45 15.62 1.58
CA LEU A 143 -0.32 16.03 0.40
C LEU A 143 -1.80 16.30 0.74
N ASP A 144 -2.34 17.33 0.10
CA ASP A 144 -3.78 17.62 0.15
C ASP A 144 -4.52 16.67 -0.80
N VAL A 145 -4.94 15.54 -0.26
CA VAL A 145 -5.67 14.49 -0.97
C VAL A 145 -6.93 14.11 -0.21
N ASP A 146 -7.85 13.44 -0.87
CA ASP A 146 -9.05 12.94 -0.19
C ASP A 146 -8.70 11.78 0.73
N ILE A 147 -7.91 10.81 0.25
CA ILE A 147 -7.58 9.60 1.00
C ILE A 147 -6.07 9.36 0.96
N LEU A 148 -5.47 9.22 2.14
CA LEU A 148 -4.09 8.80 2.32
C LEU A 148 -4.07 7.32 2.73
N LEU A 149 -3.21 6.54 2.09
CA LEU A 149 -3.10 5.09 2.25
C LEU A 149 -1.68 4.70 2.68
N PRO A 150 -1.35 4.76 3.98
CA PRO A 150 -0.08 4.26 4.48
C PRO A 150 -0.03 2.73 4.35
N SER A 151 0.85 2.22 3.48
CA SER A 151 0.93 0.79 3.10
C SER A 151 2.32 0.20 3.27
N ALA A 152 3.26 0.93 3.89
CA ALA A 152 4.65 0.52 4.01
C ALA A 152 4.97 -0.12 5.36
N ILE A 153 5.15 0.69 6.40
CA ILE A 153 5.61 0.28 7.73
C ILE A 153 4.78 0.94 8.84
N GLU A 154 5.01 0.48 10.06
CA GLU A 154 4.43 1.09 11.27
C GLU A 154 4.97 2.49 11.56
N ASN A 155 4.20 3.27 12.34
CA ASN A 155 4.58 4.56 12.91
C ASN A 155 5.10 5.60 11.89
N VAL A 156 4.51 5.66 10.70
CA VAL A 156 4.84 6.69 9.70
C VAL A 156 4.10 8.01 9.98
N ILE A 157 2.96 7.96 10.66
CA ILE A 157 2.24 9.13 11.15
C ILE A 157 2.37 9.15 12.68
N THR A 158 3.09 10.15 13.17
CA THR A 158 3.46 10.32 14.57
C THR A 158 2.93 11.65 15.11
N THR A 159 3.10 11.90 16.40
CA THR A 159 2.75 13.20 17.00
C THR A 159 3.52 14.38 16.38
N GLU A 160 4.68 14.14 15.77
CA GLU A 160 5.51 15.18 15.16
C GLU A 160 4.99 15.64 13.80
N ASN A 161 4.38 14.73 13.02
CA ASN A 161 3.90 15.05 11.67
C ASN A 161 2.36 15.05 11.52
N ALA A 162 1.61 14.48 12.48
CA ALA A 162 0.14 14.43 12.43
C ALA A 162 -0.51 15.81 12.23
N GLY A 163 0.10 16.87 12.78
CA GLY A 163 -0.38 18.25 12.61
C GLY A 163 -0.24 18.80 11.19
N LYS A 164 0.55 18.15 10.33
CA LYS A 164 0.81 18.58 8.96
C LYS A 164 0.01 17.76 7.93
N ILE A 165 -0.63 16.67 8.33
CA ILE A 165 -1.46 15.85 7.45
C ILE A 165 -2.66 16.67 6.98
N LYS A 166 -2.88 16.70 5.66
CA LYS A 166 -3.96 17.45 5.01
C LYS A 166 -5.03 16.53 4.40
N ALA A 167 -4.73 15.24 4.31
CA ALA A 167 -5.70 14.25 3.84
C ALA A 167 -6.96 14.27 4.71
N LYS A 168 -8.13 14.11 4.09
CA LYS A 168 -9.41 14.10 4.83
C LYS A 168 -9.66 12.77 5.52
N TYR A 169 -9.17 11.70 4.91
CA TYR A 169 -9.34 10.33 5.38
C TYR A 169 -8.01 9.59 5.31
N ILE A 170 -7.78 8.74 6.28
CA ILE A 170 -6.65 7.79 6.30
C ILE A 170 -7.25 6.38 6.31
N VAL A 171 -6.81 5.52 5.39
CA VAL A 171 -7.12 4.09 5.41
C VAL A 171 -5.82 3.33 5.64
N GLU A 172 -5.67 2.76 6.81
CA GLU A 172 -4.47 2.04 7.22
C GLU A 172 -4.37 0.70 6.46
N ALA A 173 -3.34 0.55 5.66
CA ALA A 173 -3.05 -0.69 4.92
C ALA A 173 -1.80 -1.40 5.44
N ALA A 174 -0.95 -0.72 6.21
CA ALA A 174 0.14 -1.30 7.00
C ALA A 174 -0.33 -1.64 8.43
N ASN A 175 0.50 -2.37 9.16
CA ASN A 175 0.24 -2.66 10.59
C ASN A 175 0.60 -1.44 11.44
N GLY A 176 -0.41 -0.73 12.00
CA GLY A 176 -0.22 0.40 12.88
C GLY A 176 0.61 1.55 12.28
N PRO A 177 0.28 2.05 11.08
CA PRO A 177 1.03 3.13 10.45
C PRO A 177 0.79 4.47 11.17
N VAL A 178 -0.33 4.61 11.87
CA VAL A 178 -0.64 5.77 12.72
C VAL A 178 -0.31 5.42 14.16
N GLN A 179 0.56 6.21 14.77
CA GLN A 179 0.89 6.09 16.20
C GLN A 179 -0.34 6.44 17.06
N ALA A 180 -0.60 5.65 18.10
CA ALA A 180 -1.79 5.82 18.93
C ALA A 180 -1.97 7.26 19.46
N ASP A 181 -0.88 7.88 19.91
CA ASP A 181 -0.90 9.25 20.44
C ASP A 181 -1.17 10.31 19.37
N ALA A 182 -0.95 10.00 18.08
CA ALA A 182 -1.24 10.89 16.96
C ALA A 182 -2.73 11.00 16.65
N ASN A 183 -3.55 9.99 17.02
CA ASN A 183 -4.98 9.96 16.74
C ASN A 183 -5.71 11.22 17.22
N SER A 184 -5.42 11.66 18.45
CA SER A 184 -6.07 12.85 19.02
C SER A 184 -5.75 14.15 18.26
N ILE A 185 -4.59 14.22 17.59
CA ILE A 185 -4.19 15.36 16.76
C ILE A 185 -4.94 15.31 15.44
N LEU A 186 -5.01 14.13 14.81
CA LEU A 186 -5.73 13.91 13.55
C LEU A 186 -7.22 14.20 13.71
N GLU A 187 -7.86 13.68 14.76
CA GLU A 187 -9.28 13.96 15.05
C GLU A 187 -9.57 15.43 15.26
N LYS A 188 -8.71 16.17 15.99
CA LYS A 188 -8.84 17.63 16.17
C LYS A 188 -8.75 18.38 14.85
N ASN A 189 -7.99 17.87 13.89
CA ASN A 189 -7.86 18.43 12.54
C ASN A 189 -9.00 17.98 11.61
N GLY A 190 -9.98 17.21 12.10
CA GLY A 190 -11.12 16.71 11.33
C GLY A 190 -10.76 15.56 10.38
N ILE A 191 -9.65 14.87 10.60
CA ILE A 191 -9.21 13.72 9.81
C ILE A 191 -9.80 12.46 10.43
N THR A 192 -10.43 11.64 9.60
CA THR A 192 -10.97 10.32 10.02
C THR A 192 -9.99 9.22 9.61
N ILE A 193 -9.76 8.28 10.53
CA ILE A 193 -8.94 7.09 10.32
C ILE A 193 -9.84 5.86 10.23
#